data_30b7b7e08048bf8b63e24263cb07b25e
#
_entry.id   30b7b7e08048bf8b63e24263cb07b25e
#
_cell.length_a   1.000
_cell.length_b   1.000
_cell.length_c   1.000
_cell.angle_alpha   90.00
_cell.angle_beta   90.00
_cell.angle_gamma   90.00
#
_symmetry.space_group_name_H-M   'P 1'
#
loop_
_entity.id
_entity.type
_entity.pdbx_description
1 polymer ?
#
loop_
_entity_poly.entity_id
_entity_poly.type
_entity_poly.pdbx_seq_one_letter_code
_entity_poly.pdbx_strand_id
1 'polypeptide(L)'
;MECNRYIRVLLKEPNKKPKIVTIENTLENMQELVNGPIEVIYHKGAFIICNEDGKSKKLEPNLFLEKDMILGSFFMVGDDYENADFISLNNRQIKEFKKEILEEMQREIEMEDDLECEME
;
A
#
# COMPACT_ATOMS: atom_id res chain seq x y z
N MET A 1 9.10 -0.90 -26.45
CA MET A 1 8.68 0.30 -25.71
C MET A 1 8.84 0.11 -24.23
N GLU A 2 9.43 1.08 -23.59
CA GLU A 2 9.74 1.01 -22.18
C GLU A 2 8.80 1.85 -21.32
N CYS A 3 7.56 2.03 -21.77
CA CYS A 3 6.63 2.96 -21.17
C CYS A 3 6.32 2.70 -19.70
N ASN A 4 6.52 1.46 -19.21
CA ASN A 4 6.26 1.14 -17.83
C ASN A 4 7.53 0.84 -17.03
N ARG A 5 8.68 1.33 -17.51
CA ARG A 5 9.95 1.08 -16.82
C ARG A 5 10.05 1.79 -15.48
N TYR A 6 9.56 3.01 -15.41
CA TYR A 6 9.48 3.78 -14.15
C TYR A 6 8.03 4.12 -13.91
N ILE A 7 7.55 3.86 -12.72
CA ILE A 7 6.15 4.07 -12.37
C ILE A 7 6.02 4.89 -11.09
N ARG A 8 4.98 5.72 -11.05
CA ARG A 8 4.61 6.48 -9.86
C ARG A 8 3.66 5.64 -9.02
N VAL A 9 4.04 5.42 -7.78
CA VAL A 9 3.27 4.60 -6.86
C VAL A 9 2.97 5.40 -5.60
N LEU A 10 2.03 4.92 -4.82
CA LEU A 10 1.69 5.52 -3.54
C LEU A 10 2.23 4.60 -2.46
N LEU A 11 3.25 5.05 -1.75
CA LEU A 11 3.94 4.27 -0.72
C LEU A 11 3.37 4.59 0.65
N LYS A 12 3.08 3.56 1.42
CA LYS A 12 2.60 3.71 2.79
C LYS A 12 3.47 2.89 3.73
N GLU A 13 4.27 3.59 4.51
CA GLU A 13 5.09 2.97 5.56
C GLU A 13 4.32 2.97 6.87
N PRO A 14 4.62 2.03 7.79
CA PRO A 14 3.94 2.04 9.09
C PRO A 14 4.11 3.37 9.81
N ASN A 15 3.03 3.87 10.39
CA ASN A 15 3.01 5.11 11.17
C ASN A 15 3.38 6.38 10.40
N LYS A 16 3.35 6.32 9.08
CA LYS A 16 3.65 7.49 8.24
C LYS A 16 2.52 7.73 7.26
N LYS A 17 2.36 8.97 6.85
CA LYS A 17 1.37 9.33 5.83
C LYS A 17 1.79 8.76 4.47
N PRO A 18 0.81 8.48 3.59
CA PRO A 18 1.14 8.02 2.24
C PRO A 18 1.90 9.07 1.46
N LYS A 19 2.83 8.63 0.64
CA LYS A 19 3.62 9.54 -0.21
C LYS A 19 3.80 8.96 -1.61
N ILE A 20 3.91 9.84 -2.58
CA ILE A 20 4.13 9.47 -3.98
C ILE A 20 5.62 9.25 -4.18
N VAL A 21 5.99 8.11 -4.74
CA VAL A 21 7.38 7.83 -5.10
C VAL A 21 7.41 7.27 -6.53
N THR A 22 8.52 7.48 -7.21
CA THR A 22 8.77 6.88 -8.52
C THR A 22 9.76 5.75 -8.33
N ILE A 23 9.40 4.58 -8.81
CA ILE A 23 10.25 3.40 -8.69
C ILE A 23 10.48 2.78 -10.06
N GLU A 24 11.54 2.01 -10.17
CA GLU A 24 11.74 1.18 -11.34
C GLU A 24 10.79 -0.02 -11.26
N ASN A 25 10.11 -0.31 -12.36
CA ASN A 25 9.10 -1.39 -12.40
C ASN A 25 9.80 -2.75 -12.55
N THR A 26 10.47 -3.17 -11.50
CA THR A 26 11.16 -4.47 -11.43
C THR A 26 10.79 -5.17 -10.14
N LEU A 27 10.83 -6.50 -10.19
CA LEU A 27 10.56 -7.30 -8.99
C LEU A 27 11.55 -6.96 -7.88
N GLU A 28 12.82 -6.75 -8.22
CA GLU A 28 13.85 -6.44 -7.25
C GLU A 28 13.54 -5.17 -6.46
N ASN A 29 13.12 -4.09 -7.15
CA ASN A 29 12.78 -2.85 -6.49
C ASN A 29 11.55 -3.00 -5.61
N MET A 30 10.57 -3.75 -6.07
CA MET A 30 9.36 -4.00 -5.29
C MET A 30 9.68 -4.77 -4.03
N GLN A 31 10.51 -5.80 -4.14
CA GLN A 31 10.94 -6.59 -2.98
C GLN A 31 11.71 -5.73 -1.98
N GLU A 32 12.54 -4.81 -2.45
CA GLU A 32 13.25 -3.90 -1.56
C GLU A 32 12.29 -3.00 -0.79
N LEU A 33 11.27 -2.46 -1.46
CA LEU A 33 10.31 -1.58 -0.81
C LEU A 33 9.56 -2.26 0.31
N VAL A 34 9.23 -3.54 0.14
CA VAL A 34 8.44 -4.26 1.15
C VAL A 34 9.30 -5.20 2.00
N ASN A 35 10.61 -5.23 1.78
CA ASN A 35 11.56 -6.03 2.54
C ASN A 35 11.35 -7.53 2.45
N GLY A 36 11.02 -8.03 1.27
CA GLY A 36 10.87 -9.47 1.07
C GLY A 36 10.00 -9.81 -0.13
N PRO A 37 9.59 -11.07 -0.24
CA PRO A 37 8.72 -11.49 -1.35
C PRO A 37 7.44 -10.68 -1.37
N ILE A 38 6.92 -10.42 -2.57
CA ILE A 38 5.73 -9.59 -2.70
C ILE A 38 4.46 -10.44 -2.78
N GLU A 39 3.40 -9.88 -2.22
CA GLU A 39 2.04 -10.35 -2.41
C GLU A 39 1.28 -9.24 -3.14
N VAL A 40 0.47 -9.63 -4.11
CA VAL A 40 -0.30 -8.68 -4.94
C VAL A 40 -1.77 -8.84 -4.61
N ILE A 41 -2.40 -7.76 -4.16
CA ILE A 41 -3.81 -7.76 -3.76
C ILE A 41 -4.58 -6.78 -4.65
N TYR A 42 -5.64 -7.26 -5.29
CA TYR A 42 -6.48 -6.37 -6.09
C TYR A 42 -7.27 -5.42 -5.19
N HIS A 43 -7.33 -4.15 -5.55
CA HIS A 43 -8.04 -3.15 -4.77
C HIS A 43 -8.56 -2.03 -5.67
N LYS A 44 -9.87 -2.01 -5.90
CA LYS A 44 -10.57 -0.91 -6.59
C LYS A 44 -9.90 -0.47 -7.90
N GLY A 45 -9.60 -1.44 -8.76
CA GLY A 45 -9.02 -1.16 -10.07
C GLY A 45 -7.50 -0.98 -10.07
N ALA A 46 -6.86 -1.18 -8.94
CA ALA A 46 -5.41 -1.08 -8.80
C ALA A 46 -4.91 -2.29 -8.01
N PHE A 47 -3.63 -2.31 -7.69
CA PHE A 47 -3.06 -3.38 -6.87
C PHE A 47 -2.34 -2.81 -5.66
N ILE A 48 -2.47 -3.51 -4.54
CA ILE A 48 -1.66 -3.29 -3.35
C ILE A 48 -0.54 -4.31 -3.39
N ILE A 49 0.70 -3.84 -3.25
CA ILE A 49 1.88 -4.71 -3.21
C ILE A 49 2.43 -4.67 -1.78
N CYS A 50 2.48 -5.81 -1.12
CA CYS A 50 2.96 -5.89 0.26
C CYS A 50 3.86 -7.10 0.45
N ASN A 51 4.41 -7.26 1.65
CA ASN A 51 5.29 -8.39 1.97
C ASN A 51 4.45 -9.65 2.17
N GLU A 52 4.75 -10.69 1.39
CA GLU A 52 4.04 -11.96 1.48
C GLU A 52 4.20 -12.63 2.85
N ASP A 53 5.36 -12.44 3.48
CA ASP A 53 5.71 -13.08 4.75
C ASP A 53 5.54 -12.16 5.96
N GLY A 54 4.81 -11.06 5.81
CA GLY A 54 4.68 -10.07 6.88
C GLY A 54 4.24 -10.64 8.21
N LYS A 55 3.27 -11.55 8.19
CA LYS A 55 2.76 -12.15 9.43
C LYS A 55 3.76 -13.08 10.08
N SER A 56 4.42 -13.94 9.30
CA SER A 56 5.41 -14.87 9.85
C SER A 56 6.65 -14.15 10.34
N LYS A 57 7.02 -13.04 9.72
CA LYS A 57 8.17 -12.23 10.14
C LYS A 57 7.78 -11.20 11.20
N LYS A 58 6.51 -11.12 11.57
CA LYS A 58 6.01 -10.19 12.58
C LYS A 58 6.39 -8.75 12.27
N LEU A 59 6.20 -8.35 11.01
CA LEU A 59 6.44 -6.97 10.62
C LEU A 59 5.46 -6.04 11.32
N GLU A 60 5.82 -4.76 11.41
CA GLU A 60 5.01 -3.78 12.11
C GLU A 60 3.64 -3.60 11.45
N PRO A 61 2.54 -3.59 12.21
CA PRO A 61 1.22 -3.33 11.65
C PRO A 61 1.18 -1.97 10.98
N ASN A 62 0.56 -1.92 9.81
CA ASN A 62 0.49 -0.71 9.03
C ASN A 62 -0.95 -0.18 8.93
N LEU A 63 -1.79 -0.85 8.15
CA LEU A 63 -3.12 -0.33 7.87
C LEU A 63 -4.06 -1.48 7.55
N PHE A 64 -5.31 -1.36 7.96
CA PHE A 64 -6.33 -2.37 7.67
C PHE A 64 -6.99 -2.03 6.32
N LEU A 65 -6.76 -2.88 5.33
CA LEU A 65 -7.34 -2.76 4.00
C LEU A 65 -7.72 -4.14 3.49
N GLU A 66 -8.73 -4.21 2.65
CA GLU A 66 -9.20 -5.47 2.05
C GLU A 66 -9.46 -6.54 3.11
N LYS A 67 -10.06 -6.12 4.22
CA LYS A 67 -10.48 -7.01 5.32
C LYS A 67 -9.33 -7.68 6.06
N ASP A 68 -8.13 -7.13 5.95
CA ASP A 68 -6.97 -7.67 6.68
C ASP A 68 -6.03 -6.54 7.08
N MET A 69 -5.25 -6.77 8.12
CA MET A 69 -4.20 -5.84 8.53
C MET A 69 -2.97 -6.09 7.69
N ILE A 70 -2.53 -5.07 6.96
CA ILE A 70 -1.30 -5.17 6.20
C ILE A 70 -0.13 -4.89 7.14
N LEU A 71 0.85 -5.78 7.15
CA LEU A 71 2.03 -5.67 8.00
C LEU A 71 3.24 -5.26 7.16
N GLY A 72 3.99 -4.29 7.67
CA GLY A 72 5.12 -3.73 6.96
C GLY A 72 4.69 -2.68 5.95
N SER A 73 5.65 -2.16 5.19
CA SER A 73 5.37 -1.18 4.15
C SER A 73 4.61 -1.80 2.99
N PHE A 74 3.73 -1.03 2.38
CA PHE A 74 3.07 -1.44 1.13
C PHE A 74 3.02 -0.27 0.18
N PHE A 75 2.77 -0.56 -1.09
CA PHE A 75 2.55 0.50 -2.06
C PHE A 75 1.46 0.09 -3.04
N MET A 76 0.89 1.09 -3.70
CA MET A 76 -0.20 0.86 -4.65
C MET A 76 0.26 1.22 -6.05
N VAL A 77 -0.08 0.37 -7.01
CA VAL A 77 0.28 0.53 -8.43
C VAL A 77 -0.97 0.43 -9.28
N GLY A 78 -0.90 1.02 -10.48
CA GLY A 78 -1.96 0.90 -11.46
C GLY A 78 -1.92 -0.45 -12.18
N ASP A 79 -3.05 -0.79 -12.77
CA ASP A 79 -3.25 -2.04 -13.49
C ASP A 79 -3.27 -1.74 -15.00
N ASP A 80 -2.24 -2.17 -15.71
CA ASP A 80 -2.24 -2.15 -17.16
C ASP A 80 -2.88 -3.45 -17.65
N TYR A 81 -4.19 -3.44 -17.64
CA TYR A 81 -5.00 -4.61 -17.94
C TYR A 81 -4.63 -5.26 -19.29
N GLU A 82 -4.42 -4.43 -20.32
CA GLU A 82 -4.16 -4.93 -21.68
C GLU A 82 -2.80 -5.62 -21.82
N ASN A 83 -1.82 -5.13 -21.09
CA ASN A 83 -0.44 -5.62 -21.21
C ASN A 83 -0.03 -6.52 -20.05
N ALA A 84 -0.97 -6.83 -19.16
CA ALA A 84 -0.72 -7.66 -17.98
C ALA A 84 0.52 -7.17 -17.20
N ASP A 85 0.58 -5.88 -16.93
CA ASP A 85 1.73 -5.23 -16.30
C ASP A 85 1.24 -4.21 -15.28
N PHE A 86 2.16 -3.72 -14.46
CA PHE A 86 1.91 -2.61 -13.56
C PHE A 86 2.21 -1.30 -14.27
N ILE A 87 1.42 -0.28 -13.98
CA ILE A 87 1.65 1.07 -14.49
C ILE A 87 1.54 2.06 -13.34
N SER A 88 1.90 3.30 -13.61
CA SER A 88 1.73 4.39 -12.66
C SER A 88 0.26 4.52 -12.27
N LEU A 89 0.03 4.85 -11.02
CA LEU A 89 -1.30 5.35 -10.64
C LEU A 89 -1.53 6.67 -11.37
N ASN A 90 -2.76 6.90 -11.84
CA ASN A 90 -3.11 8.21 -12.40
C ASN A 90 -3.44 9.18 -11.27
N ASN A 91 -3.58 10.46 -11.62
CA ASN A 91 -3.82 11.50 -10.61
C ASN A 91 -5.10 11.28 -9.82
N ARG A 92 -6.14 10.78 -10.47
CA ARG A 92 -7.42 10.49 -9.82
C ARG A 92 -7.24 9.37 -8.79
N GLN A 93 -6.56 8.29 -9.17
CA GLN A 93 -6.30 7.17 -8.26
C GLN A 93 -5.46 7.62 -7.06
N ILE A 94 -4.42 8.41 -7.30
CA ILE A 94 -3.58 8.93 -6.22
C ILE A 94 -4.43 9.71 -5.23
N LYS A 95 -5.28 10.59 -5.72
CA LYS A 95 -6.15 11.41 -4.86
C LYS A 95 -7.11 10.55 -4.06
N GLU A 96 -7.78 9.60 -4.72
CA GLU A 96 -8.76 8.73 -4.06
C GLU A 96 -8.10 7.82 -3.03
N PHE A 97 -6.97 7.22 -3.38
CA PHE A 97 -6.30 6.28 -2.46
C PHE A 97 -5.64 7.00 -1.29
N LYS A 98 -5.08 8.19 -1.51
CA LYS A 98 -4.58 8.99 -0.39
C LYS A 98 -5.69 9.31 0.60
N LYS A 99 -6.85 9.71 0.08
CA LYS A 99 -8.00 10.00 0.92
C LYS A 99 -8.42 8.75 1.71
N GLU A 100 -8.52 7.62 1.04
CA GLU A 100 -8.91 6.35 1.67
C GLU A 100 -7.93 5.98 2.79
N ILE A 101 -6.64 6.07 2.53
CA ILE A 101 -5.61 5.74 3.50
C ILE A 101 -5.68 6.68 4.71
N LEU A 102 -5.81 7.97 4.46
CA LEU A 102 -5.87 8.95 5.55
C LEU A 102 -7.14 8.76 6.40
N GLU A 103 -8.26 8.45 5.77
CA GLU A 103 -9.49 8.17 6.49
C GLU A 103 -9.37 6.92 7.35
N GLU A 104 -8.75 5.88 6.83
CA GLU A 104 -8.54 4.65 7.61
C GLU A 104 -7.56 4.88 8.76
N MET A 105 -6.50 5.65 8.55
CA MET A 105 -5.57 6.03 9.61
C MET A 105 -6.31 6.75 10.74
N GLN A 106 -7.19 7.67 10.39
CA GLN A 106 -7.97 8.43 11.38
C GLN A 106 -8.94 7.51 12.12
N ARG A 107 -9.58 6.59 11.40
CA ARG A 107 -10.51 5.64 12.03
C ARG A 107 -9.81 4.76 13.06
N GLU A 108 -8.61 4.29 12.73
CA GLU A 108 -7.86 3.43 13.65
C GLU A 108 -7.43 4.19 14.90
N ILE A 109 -7.07 5.46 14.76
CA ILE A 109 -6.75 6.32 15.90
C ILE A 109 -8.00 6.52 16.78
N GLU A 110 -9.13 6.80 16.16
CA GLU A 110 -10.39 7.00 16.90
C GLU A 110 -10.81 5.74 17.65
N MET A 111 -10.60 4.57 17.08
CA MET A 111 -10.91 3.30 17.76
C MET A 111 -10.03 3.11 18.99
N GLU A 112 -8.76 3.47 18.92
CA GLU A 112 -7.86 3.41 20.06
C GLU A 112 -8.31 4.37 21.18
N ASP A 113 -8.70 5.58 20.81
CA ASP A 113 -9.18 6.58 21.75
C ASP A 113 -10.46 6.11 22.45
N ASP A 114 -11.39 5.50 21.69
CA ASP A 114 -12.62 4.96 22.25
C ASP A 114 -12.32 3.85 23.24
N LEU A 115 -11.39 2.97 22.92
CA LEU A 115 -10.98 1.89 23.83
C LEU A 115 -10.37 2.45 25.12
N GLU A 116 -9.55 3.47 25.01
CA GLU A 116 -8.97 4.12 26.19
C GLU A 116 -10.05 4.74 27.07
N CYS A 117 -11.03 5.41 26.47
CA CYS A 117 -12.15 5.99 27.21
C CYS A 117 -12.95 4.92 27.94
N GLU A 118 -13.17 3.78 27.32
CA GLU A 118 -13.92 2.69 27.95
C GLU A 118 -13.20 2.08 29.14
N MET A 119 -11.88 2.15 29.15
CA MET A 119 -11.08 1.59 30.24
C MET A 119 -11.05 2.47 31.50
N GLU A 120 -11.47 3.70 31.39
CA GLU A 120 -11.55 4.60 32.52
C GLU A 120 -12.82 4.36 33.32
#